data_8e83e633fa2a1a44514bb83b9b95f3a2
#
_entry.id   8e83e633fa2a1a44514bb83b9b95f3a2
#
_cell.length_a   1.000
_cell.length_b   1.000
_cell.length_c   1.000
_cell.angle_alpha   90.00
_cell.angle_beta   90.00
_cell.angle_gamma   90.00
#
_symmetry.space_group_name_H-M   'P 1'
#
loop_
_entity.id
_entity.type
_entity.pdbx_description
1 polymer ?
#
loop_
_entity_poly.entity_id
_entity_poly.type
_entity_poly.pdbx_seq_one_letter_code
_entity_poly.pdbx_strand_id
1 'polypeptide(L)'
;MSITAIVDLQFGSTGKGLIAGYLSEKNDYDMVISANMPNAGHTYVEADGTKRVHKVLPSGIYSKNLKYIAIGPGAVFDIDRLVMEVSSIRDAGITAEVIIHPQAGVLLPSHKEHEQATLSRISSTMQGSMAALVEKMGRGNHANVAKNFVTSIQGITWAMRNILMEGSQGYSLGLSAGFYPYCTSRDCTVWRLLADCGVQNFDGKLRVIGTARVHPIRVGNTADGNSGPCYTDQQEL
;
A
#
# COMPACT_ATOMS: atom_id res chain seq x y z
N MET A 1 -8.35 -9.77 19.34
CA MET A 1 -7.90 -8.86 18.25
C MET A 1 -8.85 -8.98 17.08
N SER A 2 -9.11 -7.88 16.37
CA SER A 2 -9.93 -7.88 15.14
C SER A 2 -9.16 -7.17 14.04
N ILE A 3 -9.13 -7.74 12.85
CA ILE A 3 -8.50 -7.16 11.66
C ILE A 3 -9.56 -6.96 10.58
N THR A 4 -9.63 -5.77 10.02
CA THR A 4 -10.34 -5.50 8.77
C THR A 4 -9.31 -5.30 7.66
N ALA A 5 -9.27 -6.20 6.70
CA ALA A 5 -8.34 -6.16 5.57
C ALA A 5 -9.09 -5.72 4.29
N ILE A 6 -8.61 -4.67 3.64
CA ILE A 6 -9.14 -4.18 2.37
C ILE A 6 -8.21 -4.64 1.26
N VAL A 7 -8.75 -5.38 0.30
CA VAL A 7 -8.03 -5.91 -0.86
C VAL A 7 -8.76 -5.58 -2.15
N ASP A 8 -8.03 -5.49 -3.22
CA ASP A 8 -8.56 -5.25 -4.55
C ASP A 8 -8.66 -6.57 -5.32
N LEU A 9 -9.84 -6.84 -5.87
CA LEU A 9 -10.16 -8.08 -6.56
C LEU A 9 -9.81 -8.07 -8.07
N GLN A 10 -9.30 -6.92 -8.57
CA GLN A 10 -9.03 -6.69 -10.00
C GLN A 10 -7.58 -6.24 -10.22
N PHE A 11 -7.38 -5.18 -10.99
CA PHE A 11 -6.07 -4.68 -11.41
C PHE A 11 -5.58 -3.45 -10.61
N GLY A 12 -6.12 -3.19 -9.44
CA GLY A 12 -5.94 -1.94 -8.71
C GLY A 12 -7.00 -0.90 -9.10
N SER A 13 -6.82 0.34 -8.64
CA SER A 13 -7.73 1.47 -8.94
C SER A 13 -9.21 1.25 -8.61
N THR A 14 -9.54 0.37 -7.67
CA THR A 14 -10.93 0.05 -7.28
C THR A 14 -11.45 0.85 -6.09
N GLY A 15 -10.72 1.89 -5.67
CA GLY A 15 -11.15 2.77 -4.60
C GLY A 15 -10.81 2.29 -3.17
N LYS A 16 -9.78 1.45 -3.00
CA LYS A 16 -9.36 0.99 -1.65
C LYS A 16 -9.15 2.14 -0.67
N GLY A 17 -8.44 3.20 -1.07
CA GLY A 17 -8.21 4.37 -0.21
C GLY A 17 -9.50 5.08 0.20
N LEU A 18 -10.47 5.19 -0.70
CA LEU A 18 -11.79 5.76 -0.40
C LEU A 18 -12.52 4.90 0.65
N ILE A 19 -12.52 3.59 0.47
CA ILE A 19 -13.16 2.66 1.41
C ILE A 19 -12.42 2.65 2.75
N ALA A 20 -11.09 2.70 2.75
CA ALA A 20 -10.30 2.77 3.98
C ALA A 20 -10.60 4.04 4.79
N GLY A 21 -10.61 5.20 4.14
CA GLY A 21 -10.99 6.47 4.78
C GLY A 21 -12.42 6.43 5.33
N TYR A 22 -13.39 6.02 4.53
CA TYR A 22 -14.78 5.90 4.96
C TYR A 22 -14.96 4.96 6.16
N LEU A 23 -14.32 3.79 6.12
CA LEU A 23 -14.42 2.84 7.23
C LEU A 23 -13.77 3.38 8.50
N SER A 24 -12.67 4.08 8.38
CA SER A 24 -11.99 4.65 9.53
C SER A 24 -12.78 5.79 10.18
N GLU A 25 -13.53 6.57 9.42
CA GLU A 25 -14.45 7.56 9.97
C GLU A 25 -15.63 6.93 10.72
N LYS A 26 -16.12 5.79 10.27
CA LYS A 26 -17.33 5.12 10.79
C LYS A 26 -17.04 4.10 11.89
N ASN A 27 -15.81 3.68 12.04
CA ASN A 27 -15.46 2.65 13.00
C ASN A 27 -14.27 3.10 13.86
N ASP A 28 -14.11 2.40 14.97
CA ASP A 28 -13.10 2.69 15.97
C ASP A 28 -11.89 1.75 15.77
N TYR A 29 -10.91 2.21 15.03
CA TYR A 29 -9.65 1.50 14.84
C TYR A 29 -8.57 2.08 15.74
N ASP A 30 -7.83 1.21 16.42
CA ASP A 30 -6.66 1.59 17.22
C ASP A 30 -5.42 1.83 16.34
N MET A 31 -5.35 1.10 15.22
CA MET A 31 -4.24 1.13 14.29
C MET A 31 -4.72 1.02 12.85
N VAL A 32 -4.06 1.74 11.99
CA VAL A 32 -4.13 1.54 10.54
C VAL A 32 -2.75 1.18 10.04
N ILE A 33 -2.66 0.16 9.18
CA ILE A 33 -1.39 -0.33 8.66
C ILE A 33 -1.48 -0.63 7.17
N SER A 34 -0.43 -0.30 6.45
CA SER A 34 -0.22 -0.69 5.06
C SER A 34 1.19 -1.20 4.82
N ALA A 35 1.37 -1.89 3.70
CA ALA A 35 2.67 -2.26 3.19
C ALA A 35 2.78 -1.79 1.72
N ASN A 36 2.62 -0.49 1.52
CA ASN A 36 2.61 0.13 0.20
C ASN A 36 3.97 -0.04 -0.51
N MET A 37 3.88 -0.14 -1.83
CA MET A 37 5.04 -0.12 -2.72
C MET A 37 5.07 1.24 -3.44
N PRO A 38 6.21 1.66 -4.02
CA PRO A 38 6.36 2.97 -4.67
C PRO A 38 5.37 3.25 -5.80
N ASN A 39 4.83 2.21 -6.43
CA ASN A 39 3.79 2.29 -7.45
C ASN A 39 2.35 2.37 -6.89
N ALA A 40 2.18 2.37 -5.57
CA ALA A 40 0.87 2.58 -4.95
C ALA A 40 0.50 4.07 -4.90
N GLY A 41 -0.78 4.35 -4.94
CA GLY A 41 -1.35 5.67 -4.70
C GLY A 41 -2.80 5.51 -4.29
N HIS A 42 -3.14 5.99 -3.09
CA HIS A 42 -4.48 5.87 -2.53
C HIS A 42 -5.04 7.26 -2.26
N THR A 43 -6.25 7.48 -2.70
CA THR A 43 -6.92 8.78 -2.54
C THR A 43 -8.13 8.63 -1.64
N TYR A 44 -8.26 9.56 -0.71
CA TYR A 44 -9.47 9.79 0.05
C TYR A 44 -9.95 11.23 -0.16
N VAL A 45 -11.25 11.42 -0.23
CA VAL A 45 -11.88 12.73 -0.31
C VAL A 45 -12.70 12.93 0.95
N GLU A 46 -12.33 13.93 1.74
CA GLU A 46 -13.01 14.30 2.99
C GLU A 46 -14.39 14.91 2.70
N ALA A 47 -15.23 15.01 3.71
CA ALA A 47 -16.60 15.52 3.57
C ALA A 47 -16.67 16.99 3.07
N ASP A 48 -15.62 17.77 3.30
CA ASP A 48 -15.48 19.15 2.81
C ASP A 48 -14.95 19.24 1.36
N GLY A 49 -14.68 18.09 0.72
CA GLY A 49 -14.11 18.00 -0.63
C GLY A 49 -12.58 18.00 -0.66
N THR A 50 -11.89 18.11 0.47
CA THR A 50 -10.44 18.05 0.54
C THR A 50 -9.94 16.71 0.06
N LYS A 51 -9.08 16.71 -0.96
CA LYS A 51 -8.50 15.51 -1.55
C LYS A 51 -7.14 15.21 -0.96
N ARG A 52 -7.01 14.05 -0.33
CA ARG A 52 -5.73 13.55 0.20
C ARG A 52 -5.24 12.36 -0.60
N VAL A 53 -3.97 12.44 -1.02
CA VAL A 53 -3.32 11.38 -1.80
C VAL A 53 -2.15 10.84 -1.00
N HIS A 54 -2.27 9.60 -0.55
CA HIS A 54 -1.22 8.88 0.17
C HIS A 54 -0.54 7.88 -0.77
N LYS A 55 0.78 7.86 -0.77
CA LYS A 55 1.62 6.87 -1.46
C LYS A 55 2.35 5.98 -0.47
N VAL A 56 2.71 6.53 0.69
CA VAL A 56 3.46 5.85 1.74
C VAL A 56 2.53 5.47 2.88
N LEU A 57 1.84 6.46 3.46
CA LEU A 57 0.90 6.22 4.55
C LEU A 57 -0.39 5.55 4.03
N PRO A 58 -1.07 4.76 4.87
CA PRO A 58 -2.43 4.30 4.56
C PRO A 58 -3.43 5.46 4.54
N SER A 59 -4.56 5.29 3.86
CA SER A 59 -5.61 6.31 3.76
C SER A 59 -6.63 6.27 4.91
N GLY A 60 -6.68 5.17 5.67
CA GLY A 60 -7.65 4.98 6.74
C GLY A 60 -7.28 5.64 8.08
N ILE A 61 -6.88 6.91 8.07
CA ILE A 61 -6.28 7.61 9.20
C ILE A 61 -7.28 8.48 10.01
N TYR A 62 -8.59 8.29 9.81
CA TYR A 62 -9.63 9.19 10.35
C TYR A 62 -10.38 8.64 11.57
N SER A 63 -9.95 7.50 12.11
CA SER A 63 -10.58 6.92 13.30
C SER A 63 -10.32 7.79 14.53
N LYS A 64 -11.35 8.02 15.32
CA LYS A 64 -11.31 8.94 16.49
C LYS A 64 -10.30 8.51 17.55
N ASN A 65 -10.15 7.20 17.73
CA ASN A 65 -9.24 6.62 18.75
C ASN A 65 -7.96 6.05 18.12
N LEU A 66 -7.61 6.52 16.92
CA LEU A 66 -6.41 6.06 16.23
C LEU A 66 -5.16 6.41 17.04
N LYS A 67 -4.41 5.38 17.42
CA LYS A 67 -3.16 5.53 18.17
C LYS A 67 -1.95 5.43 17.25
N TYR A 68 -2.02 4.56 16.23
CA TYR A 68 -0.89 4.24 15.38
C TYR A 68 -1.25 4.23 13.90
N ILE A 69 -0.35 4.82 13.11
CA ILE A 69 -0.31 4.73 11.65
C ILE A 69 0.96 3.95 11.33
N ALA A 70 0.84 2.73 10.82
CA ALA A 70 1.96 1.82 10.70
C ALA A 70 2.32 1.53 9.24
N ILE A 71 3.62 1.39 8.99
CA ILE A 71 4.20 0.90 7.74
C ILE A 71 4.81 -0.47 8.00
N GLY A 72 4.26 -1.51 7.38
CA GLY A 72 4.63 -2.90 7.61
C GLY A 72 5.98 -3.30 6.98
N PRO A 73 6.53 -4.47 7.38
CA PRO A 73 7.82 -4.96 6.89
C PRO A 73 7.87 -5.21 5.39
N GLY A 74 6.72 -5.48 4.74
CA GLY A 74 6.63 -5.70 3.30
C GLY A 74 6.65 -4.42 2.45
N ALA A 75 6.63 -3.24 3.08
CA ALA A 75 6.64 -1.95 2.37
C ALA A 75 8.01 -1.63 1.75
N VAL A 76 7.96 -0.80 0.70
CA VAL A 76 9.09 0.00 0.21
C VAL A 76 8.60 1.43 0.04
N PHE A 77 9.32 2.38 0.62
CA PHE A 77 8.87 3.78 0.64
C PHE A 77 10.00 4.77 0.34
N ASP A 78 9.59 5.91 -0.19
CA ASP A 78 10.45 7.07 -0.41
C ASP A 78 10.46 7.92 0.87
N ILE A 79 11.65 8.27 1.38
CA ILE A 79 11.81 9.01 2.65
C ILE A 79 11.24 10.42 2.53
N ASP A 80 11.55 11.13 1.46
CA ASP A 80 11.10 12.51 1.28
C ASP A 80 9.56 12.55 1.18
N ARG A 81 8.99 11.58 0.47
CA ARG A 81 7.55 11.44 0.37
C ARG A 81 6.91 11.14 1.72
N LEU A 82 7.52 10.26 2.53
CA LEU A 82 7.06 9.99 3.89
C LEU A 82 7.04 11.27 4.74
N VAL A 83 8.12 12.04 4.73
CA VAL A 83 8.22 13.29 5.49
C VAL A 83 7.12 14.26 5.08
N MET A 84 6.87 14.42 3.78
CA MET A 84 5.80 15.28 3.26
C MET A 84 4.41 14.79 3.72
N GLU A 85 4.14 13.49 3.65
CA GLU A 85 2.84 12.94 4.06
C GLU A 85 2.63 13.06 5.57
N VAL A 86 3.67 12.82 6.38
CA VAL A 86 3.62 13.02 7.84
C VAL A 86 3.35 14.48 8.18
N SER A 87 4.03 15.45 7.54
CA SER A 87 3.72 16.87 7.74
C SER A 87 2.27 17.19 7.41
N SER A 88 1.79 16.73 6.26
CA SER A 88 0.41 16.97 5.81
C SER A 88 -0.65 16.44 6.78
N ILE A 89 -0.44 15.26 7.37
CA ILE A 89 -1.40 14.73 8.35
C ILE A 89 -1.33 15.47 9.69
N ARG A 90 -0.14 15.98 10.08
CA ARG A 90 0.00 16.83 11.27
C ARG A 90 -0.71 18.17 11.09
N ASP A 91 -0.58 18.79 9.94
CA ASP A 91 -1.30 20.03 9.57
C ASP A 91 -2.83 19.82 9.59
N ALA A 92 -3.29 18.60 9.31
CA ALA A 92 -4.69 18.19 9.41
C ALA A 92 -5.14 17.84 10.85
N GLY A 93 -4.27 17.99 11.85
CA GLY A 93 -4.59 17.72 13.25
C GLY A 93 -4.57 16.23 13.65
N ILE A 94 -4.06 15.34 12.79
CA ILE A 94 -3.95 13.91 13.12
C ILE A 94 -2.69 13.70 13.99
N THR A 95 -2.90 13.26 15.22
CA THR A 95 -1.85 13.12 16.24
C THR A 95 -1.34 11.70 16.43
N ALA A 96 -1.97 10.70 15.79
CA ALA A 96 -1.57 9.29 15.89
C ALA A 96 -0.08 9.10 15.59
N GLU A 97 0.59 8.24 16.35
CA GLU A 97 2.02 7.97 16.17
C GLU A 97 2.28 7.24 14.84
N VAL A 98 3.26 7.72 14.06
CA VAL A 98 3.68 7.06 12.81
C VAL A 98 4.81 6.08 13.13
N ILE A 99 4.57 4.81 12.84
CA ILE A 99 5.48 3.71 13.14
C ILE A 99 5.92 3.03 11.84
N ILE A 100 7.22 2.80 11.71
CA ILE A 100 7.79 2.12 10.54
C ILE A 100 8.48 0.84 11.00
N HIS A 101 8.12 -0.28 10.37
CA HIS A 101 8.80 -1.54 10.70
C HIS A 101 10.27 -1.49 10.27
N PRO A 102 11.22 -1.93 11.14
CA PRO A 102 12.66 -1.85 10.85
C PRO A 102 13.09 -2.58 9.56
N GLN A 103 12.29 -3.51 9.09
CA GLN A 103 12.52 -4.27 7.85
C GLN A 103 11.79 -3.67 6.64
N ALA A 104 11.09 -2.55 6.77
CA ALA A 104 10.57 -1.85 5.60
C ALA A 104 11.73 -1.38 4.71
N GLY A 105 11.56 -1.52 3.41
CA GLY A 105 12.57 -1.12 2.43
C GLY A 105 12.54 0.38 2.17
N VAL A 106 13.69 0.96 1.83
CA VAL A 106 13.81 2.34 1.37
C VAL A 106 13.99 2.37 -0.14
N LEU A 107 13.22 3.22 -0.80
CA LEU A 107 13.35 3.46 -2.23
C LEU A 107 14.56 4.38 -2.51
N LEU A 108 15.41 3.95 -3.44
CA LEU A 108 16.55 4.73 -3.92
C LEU A 108 16.35 5.15 -5.39
N PRO A 109 16.97 6.23 -5.85
CA PRO A 109 16.94 6.63 -7.27
C PRO A 109 17.41 5.50 -8.19
N SER A 110 18.47 4.77 -7.83
CA SER A 110 19.02 3.62 -8.58
C SER A 110 17.98 2.52 -8.85
N HIS A 111 17.00 2.33 -7.97
CA HIS A 111 15.94 1.36 -8.19
C HIS A 111 15.04 1.74 -9.37
N LYS A 112 14.72 3.03 -9.49
CA LYS A 112 13.93 3.56 -10.62
C LYS A 112 14.72 3.46 -11.93
N GLU A 113 15.99 3.83 -11.91
CA GLU A 113 16.90 3.73 -13.06
C GLU A 113 17.01 2.27 -13.55
N HIS A 114 17.15 1.33 -12.63
CA HIS A 114 17.21 -0.10 -12.96
C HIS A 114 15.91 -0.58 -13.64
N GLU A 115 14.74 -0.21 -13.11
CA GLU A 115 13.45 -0.59 -13.71
C GLU A 115 13.22 0.07 -15.06
N GLN A 116 13.63 1.31 -15.25
CA GLN A 116 13.57 2.00 -16.54
C GLN A 116 14.37 1.26 -17.61
N ALA A 117 15.53 0.75 -17.25
CA ALA A 117 16.40 -0.02 -18.15
C ALA A 117 15.88 -1.42 -18.46
N THR A 118 15.14 -2.06 -17.54
CA THR A 118 14.84 -3.50 -17.62
C THR A 118 13.37 -3.85 -17.84
N LEU A 119 12.43 -3.01 -17.37
CA LEU A 119 11.00 -3.34 -17.32
C LEU A 119 10.12 -2.55 -18.30
N SER A 120 10.70 -1.79 -19.23
CA SER A 120 9.93 -0.98 -20.19
C SER A 120 8.98 -1.83 -21.06
N ARG A 121 9.35 -3.07 -21.35
CA ARG A 121 8.60 -3.97 -22.24
C ARG A 121 7.35 -4.59 -21.63
N ILE A 122 7.19 -4.55 -20.31
CA ILE A 122 6.06 -5.20 -19.61
C ILE A 122 5.06 -4.20 -19.01
N SER A 123 5.04 -2.97 -19.51
CA SER A 123 4.17 -1.89 -19.00
C SER A 123 4.27 -1.70 -17.49
N SER A 124 5.48 -1.83 -16.95
CA SER A 124 5.79 -1.49 -15.57
C SER A 124 5.60 0.01 -15.36
N THR A 125 5.20 0.40 -14.17
CA THR A 125 5.17 1.82 -13.77
C THR A 125 6.57 2.39 -13.52
N MET A 126 7.60 1.55 -13.54
CA MET A 126 9.02 1.89 -13.38
C MET A 126 9.31 2.76 -12.14
N GLN A 127 8.59 2.49 -11.06
CA GLN A 127 8.72 3.23 -9.79
C GLN A 127 9.76 2.64 -8.83
N GLY A 128 10.53 1.63 -9.26
CA GLY A 128 11.60 1.01 -8.47
C GLY A 128 11.12 -0.07 -7.50
N SER A 129 9.88 -0.53 -7.62
CA SER A 129 9.28 -1.49 -6.69
C SER A 129 9.98 -2.85 -6.69
N MET A 130 10.22 -3.41 -7.88
CA MET A 130 10.88 -4.71 -8.06
C MET A 130 12.35 -4.63 -7.65
N ALA A 131 13.07 -3.62 -8.12
CA ALA A 131 14.49 -3.46 -7.84
C ALA A 131 14.75 -3.33 -6.33
N ALA A 132 13.94 -2.55 -5.60
CA ALA A 132 14.03 -2.43 -4.16
C ALA A 132 13.71 -3.74 -3.42
N LEU A 133 12.73 -4.53 -3.90
CA LEU A 133 12.45 -5.84 -3.32
C LEU A 133 13.59 -6.83 -3.54
N VAL A 134 14.18 -6.88 -4.74
CA VAL A 134 15.34 -7.73 -5.05
C VAL A 134 16.51 -7.39 -4.14
N GLU A 135 16.82 -6.11 -3.97
CA GLU A 135 17.88 -5.67 -3.06
C GLU A 135 17.60 -6.09 -1.62
N LYS A 136 16.36 -5.89 -1.14
CA LYS A 136 15.94 -6.36 0.18
C LYS A 136 16.09 -7.87 0.33
N MET A 137 15.70 -8.67 -0.67
CA MET A 137 15.85 -10.12 -0.66
C MET A 137 17.34 -10.52 -0.68
N GLY A 138 18.19 -9.76 -1.36
CA GLY A 138 19.64 -9.90 -1.36
C GLY A 138 20.31 -9.47 -0.04
N ARG A 139 19.53 -8.95 0.92
CA ARG A 139 19.99 -8.44 2.22
C ARG A 139 20.98 -7.28 2.09
N GLY A 140 20.80 -6.43 1.08
CA GLY A 140 21.56 -5.19 0.87
C GLY A 140 21.48 -4.26 2.09
N ASN A 141 22.48 -3.38 2.23
CA ASN A 141 22.64 -2.50 3.40
C ASN A 141 21.54 -1.46 3.59
N HIS A 142 20.68 -1.25 2.59
CA HIS A 142 19.70 -0.17 2.58
C HIS A 142 18.52 -0.38 3.55
N ALA A 143 18.18 -1.61 3.90
CA ALA A 143 17.21 -1.92 4.94
C ALA A 143 17.56 -1.31 6.32
N ASN A 144 18.81 -0.90 6.51
CA ASN A 144 19.28 -0.30 7.76
C ASN A 144 19.01 1.22 7.85
N VAL A 145 18.75 1.90 6.74
CA VAL A 145 18.49 3.36 6.76
C VAL A 145 17.20 3.68 7.51
N ALA A 146 16.20 2.82 7.42
CA ALA A 146 14.97 2.96 8.16
C ALA A 146 15.16 2.93 9.69
N LYS A 147 16.23 2.32 10.20
CA LYS A 147 16.50 2.28 11.65
C LYS A 147 16.63 3.65 12.30
N ASN A 148 17.03 4.67 11.57
CA ASN A 148 17.21 6.03 12.10
C ASN A 148 15.86 6.76 12.30
N PHE A 149 14.75 6.20 11.80
CA PHE A 149 13.42 6.81 11.82
C PHE A 149 12.40 5.96 12.59
N VAL A 150 12.84 4.89 13.28
CA VAL A 150 11.93 3.85 13.76
C VAL A 150 11.77 3.82 15.25
N THR A 151 10.54 3.89 15.70
CA THR A 151 10.11 3.30 16.97
C THR A 151 9.81 1.82 16.71
N SER A 152 10.33 0.92 17.54
CA SER A 152 10.16 -0.53 17.35
C SER A 152 8.68 -0.93 17.41
N ILE A 153 8.16 -1.59 16.35
CA ILE A 153 6.79 -2.16 16.33
C ILE A 153 6.70 -3.44 17.18
N GLN A 154 7.80 -4.02 17.64
CA GLN A 154 7.75 -5.23 18.45
C GLN A 154 6.88 -5.03 19.70
N GLY A 155 5.77 -5.71 19.75
CA GLY A 155 4.81 -5.67 20.85
C GLY A 155 3.60 -4.76 20.66
N ILE A 156 3.62 -3.80 19.72
CA ILE A 156 2.51 -2.85 19.55
C ILE A 156 1.34 -3.48 18.79
N THR A 157 1.61 -4.18 17.71
CA THR A 157 0.56 -4.79 16.84
C THR A 157 -0.32 -5.77 17.62
N TRP A 158 0.26 -6.51 18.54
CA TRP A 158 -0.43 -7.53 19.33
C TRP A 158 -1.27 -6.98 20.48
N ALA A 159 -0.98 -5.76 20.93
CA ALA A 159 -1.77 -5.08 21.96
C ALA A 159 -3.01 -4.36 21.39
N MET A 160 -3.08 -4.17 20.06
CA MET A 160 -4.20 -3.49 19.41
C MET A 160 -5.43 -4.40 19.33
N ARG A 161 -6.61 -3.79 19.50
CA ARG A 161 -7.89 -4.51 19.47
C ARG A 161 -8.49 -4.52 18.07
N ASN A 162 -8.47 -3.36 17.40
CA ASN A 162 -9.10 -3.17 16.09
C ASN A 162 -8.09 -2.57 15.11
N ILE A 163 -7.74 -3.33 14.08
CA ILE A 163 -6.74 -2.94 13.09
C ILE A 163 -7.39 -2.85 11.71
N LEU A 164 -7.15 -1.74 11.01
CA LEU A 164 -7.48 -1.59 9.60
C LEU A 164 -6.22 -1.82 8.77
N MET A 165 -6.28 -2.78 7.84
CA MET A 165 -5.20 -3.08 6.90
C MET A 165 -5.59 -2.67 5.49
N GLU A 166 -4.76 -1.85 4.87
CA GLU A 166 -4.98 -1.37 3.51
C GLU A 166 -4.00 -2.04 2.55
N GLY A 167 -4.55 -2.87 1.63
CA GLY A 167 -3.79 -3.52 0.58
C GLY A 167 -3.45 -2.57 -0.57
N SER A 168 -2.35 -2.81 -1.25
CA SER A 168 -1.97 -2.10 -2.47
C SER A 168 -2.00 -3.02 -3.68
N GLN A 169 -2.12 -2.43 -4.87
CA GLN A 169 -2.35 -3.14 -6.14
C GLN A 169 -3.63 -4.00 -6.10
N GLY A 170 -3.76 -4.98 -6.98
CA GLY A 170 -4.93 -5.83 -7.07
C GLY A 170 -4.59 -7.28 -7.37
N TYR A 171 -5.49 -8.19 -7.06
CA TYR A 171 -5.32 -9.63 -7.20
C TYR A 171 -4.84 -10.04 -8.60
N SER A 172 -5.47 -9.48 -9.64
CA SER A 172 -5.14 -9.78 -11.04
C SER A 172 -3.80 -9.20 -11.52
N LEU A 173 -3.14 -8.37 -10.69
CA LEU A 173 -1.75 -7.95 -10.88
C LEU A 173 -0.74 -8.79 -10.08
N GLY A 174 -1.20 -9.72 -9.24
CA GLY A 174 -0.33 -10.54 -8.42
C GLY A 174 0.64 -11.37 -9.26
N LEU A 175 1.85 -11.59 -8.73
CA LEU A 175 2.92 -12.30 -9.41
C LEU A 175 2.52 -13.72 -9.83
N SER A 176 1.78 -14.41 -8.97
CA SER A 176 1.34 -15.80 -9.19
C SER A 176 -0.07 -15.91 -9.76
N ALA A 177 -0.91 -14.87 -9.65
CA ALA A 177 -2.31 -14.88 -10.09
C ALA A 177 -2.57 -14.01 -11.33
N GLY A 178 -1.68 -13.08 -11.64
CA GLY A 178 -1.82 -12.18 -12.78
C GLY A 178 -1.34 -12.77 -14.11
N PHE A 179 -1.37 -11.94 -15.15
CA PHE A 179 -0.91 -12.30 -16.49
C PHE A 179 0.61 -12.15 -16.59
N TYR A 180 1.35 -13.14 -16.15
CA TYR A 180 2.82 -13.12 -16.24
C TYR A 180 3.30 -12.97 -17.69
N PRO A 181 4.29 -12.10 -17.98
CA PRO A 181 5.09 -11.27 -17.08
C PRO A 181 4.49 -9.88 -16.75
N TYR A 182 3.29 -9.60 -17.19
CA TYR A 182 2.60 -8.31 -17.06
C TYR A 182 1.93 -8.16 -15.69
N CYS A 183 2.68 -8.39 -14.63
CA CYS A 183 2.22 -8.40 -13.25
C CYS A 183 3.12 -7.54 -12.35
N THR A 184 2.72 -7.32 -11.11
CA THR A 184 3.57 -6.68 -10.09
C THR A 184 4.57 -7.69 -9.51
N SER A 185 5.55 -7.21 -8.78
CA SER A 185 6.64 -8.01 -8.22
C SER A 185 6.30 -8.80 -6.95
N ARG A 186 5.02 -8.85 -6.56
CA ARG A 186 4.54 -9.63 -5.41
C ARG A 186 3.09 -10.08 -5.61
N ASP A 187 2.65 -11.03 -4.80
CA ASP A 187 1.23 -11.38 -4.75
C ASP A 187 0.40 -10.33 -4.00
N CYS A 188 -0.87 -10.22 -4.38
CA CYS A 188 -1.81 -9.24 -3.84
C CYS A 188 -3.01 -9.93 -3.14
N THR A 189 -2.72 -11.03 -2.44
CA THR A 189 -3.71 -11.78 -1.67
C THR A 189 -3.89 -11.23 -0.26
N VAL A 190 -4.97 -11.62 0.42
CA VAL A 190 -5.18 -11.29 1.85
C VAL A 190 -4.03 -11.83 2.71
N TRP A 191 -3.60 -13.07 2.46
CA TRP A 191 -2.51 -13.70 3.21
C TRP A 191 -1.19 -12.97 3.03
N ARG A 192 -0.92 -12.52 1.81
CA ARG A 192 0.24 -11.69 1.54
C ARG A 192 0.16 -10.33 2.25
N LEU A 193 -1.00 -9.70 2.28
CA LEU A 193 -1.21 -8.45 3.01
C LEU A 193 -0.94 -8.61 4.50
N LEU A 194 -1.46 -9.67 5.13
CA LEU A 194 -1.19 -9.98 6.53
C LEU A 194 0.31 -10.13 6.80
N ALA A 195 1.00 -10.93 5.98
CA ALA A 195 2.45 -11.14 6.10
C ALA A 195 3.25 -9.86 5.89
N ASP A 196 2.90 -9.08 4.86
CA ASP A 196 3.55 -7.79 4.56
C ASP A 196 3.31 -6.73 5.65
N CYS A 197 2.22 -6.84 6.39
CA CYS A 197 1.94 -6.03 7.58
C CYS A 197 2.54 -6.61 8.87
N GLY A 198 3.29 -7.72 8.81
CA GLY A 198 3.98 -8.32 9.96
C GLY A 198 3.11 -9.24 10.80
N VAL A 199 1.92 -9.61 10.34
CA VAL A 199 1.04 -10.57 11.03
C VAL A 199 1.42 -11.98 10.60
N GLN A 200 2.13 -12.70 11.48
CA GLN A 200 2.58 -14.08 11.22
C GLN A 200 1.66 -15.13 11.85
N ASN A 201 1.12 -14.83 13.03
CA ASN A 201 0.16 -15.69 13.72
C ASN A 201 -1.06 -14.84 14.08
N PHE A 202 -2.23 -15.35 13.78
CA PHE A 202 -3.49 -14.66 14.03
C PHE A 202 -4.57 -15.64 14.49
N ASP A 203 -5.08 -15.40 15.68
CA ASP A 203 -6.14 -16.17 16.32
C ASP A 203 -7.43 -15.37 16.53
N GLY A 204 -7.51 -14.18 15.93
CA GLY A 204 -8.61 -13.25 16.11
C GLY A 204 -9.63 -13.29 14.97
N LYS A 205 -10.46 -12.24 14.91
CA LYS A 205 -11.49 -12.06 13.89
C LYS A 205 -10.92 -11.34 12.67
N LEU A 206 -10.94 -11.99 11.51
CA LEU A 206 -10.58 -11.40 10.23
C LEU A 206 -11.83 -11.07 9.42
N ARG A 207 -12.01 -9.78 9.11
CA ARG A 207 -12.97 -9.30 8.13
C ARG A 207 -12.24 -8.91 6.86
N VAL A 208 -12.62 -9.48 5.73
CA VAL A 208 -12.05 -9.15 4.43
C VAL A 208 -13.07 -8.33 3.63
N ILE A 209 -12.62 -7.21 3.08
CA ILE A 209 -13.41 -6.36 2.20
C ILE A 209 -12.71 -6.36 0.86
N GLY A 210 -13.36 -6.95 -0.13
CA GLY A 210 -12.92 -6.92 -1.53
C GLY A 210 -13.52 -5.71 -2.25
N THR A 211 -12.68 -4.92 -2.91
CA THR A 211 -13.12 -3.80 -3.74
C THR A 211 -13.05 -4.18 -5.21
N ALA A 212 -14.07 -3.76 -5.98
CA ALA A 212 -14.14 -3.99 -7.41
C ALA A 212 -14.85 -2.82 -8.10
N ARG A 213 -14.55 -2.61 -9.36
CA ARG A 213 -15.28 -1.70 -10.28
C ARG A 213 -16.13 -2.51 -11.23
N VAL A 214 -17.21 -1.92 -11.71
CA VAL A 214 -18.05 -2.51 -12.77
C VAL A 214 -17.21 -2.76 -14.03
N HIS A 215 -16.35 -1.80 -14.38
CA HIS A 215 -15.39 -1.93 -15.48
C HIS A 215 -13.98 -1.98 -14.90
N PRO A 216 -13.28 -3.14 -14.96
CA PRO A 216 -11.91 -3.24 -14.49
C PRO A 216 -10.97 -2.29 -15.23
N ILE A 217 -10.14 -1.58 -14.49
CA ILE A 217 -9.16 -0.66 -15.06
C ILE A 217 -7.76 -1.17 -14.71
N ARG A 218 -6.90 -1.28 -15.70
CA ARG A 218 -5.49 -1.54 -15.54
C ARG A 218 -4.68 -0.31 -15.94
N VAL A 219 -3.81 0.15 -15.05
CA VAL A 219 -2.87 1.24 -15.36
C VAL A 219 -1.75 0.70 -16.25
N GLY A 220 -1.62 1.26 -17.42
CA GLY A 220 -0.67 0.83 -18.46
C GLY A 220 -1.14 -0.42 -19.21
N ASN A 221 -1.13 -0.33 -20.54
CA ASN A 221 -1.38 -1.46 -21.40
C ASN A 221 -0.07 -2.19 -21.71
N THR A 222 -0.12 -3.44 -22.09
CA THR A 222 1.02 -4.17 -22.62
C THR A 222 1.26 -3.78 -24.07
N ALA A 223 2.48 -3.95 -24.57
CA ALA A 223 2.79 -3.70 -25.99
C ALA A 223 1.90 -4.51 -26.93
N ASP A 224 1.47 -5.69 -26.51
CA ASP A 224 0.65 -6.61 -27.31
C ASP A 224 -0.87 -6.40 -27.08
N GLY A 225 -1.28 -5.37 -26.35
CA GLY A 225 -2.67 -5.09 -26.08
C GLY A 225 -3.39 -6.07 -25.14
N ASN A 226 -2.64 -6.88 -24.38
CA ASN A 226 -3.21 -7.91 -23.49
C ASN A 226 -4.08 -7.37 -22.35
N SER A 227 -4.08 -6.07 -22.13
CA SER A 227 -5.00 -5.41 -21.16
C SER A 227 -6.32 -4.98 -21.79
N GLY A 228 -6.49 -5.22 -23.10
CA GLY A 228 -7.63 -4.72 -23.85
C GLY A 228 -7.46 -3.26 -24.29
N PRO A 229 -8.49 -2.69 -24.92
CA PRO A 229 -8.45 -1.30 -25.38
C PRO A 229 -8.33 -0.33 -24.21
N CYS A 230 -7.60 0.77 -24.41
CA CYS A 230 -7.59 1.87 -23.46
C CYS A 230 -8.95 2.59 -23.48
N TYR A 231 -9.46 2.89 -22.29
CA TYR A 231 -10.59 3.81 -22.16
C TYR A 231 -10.12 5.23 -22.50
N THR A 232 -10.95 5.98 -23.21
CA THR A 232 -10.81 7.43 -23.31
C THR A 232 -11.44 8.08 -22.06
N ASP A 233 -11.05 9.31 -21.73
CA ASP A 233 -11.62 10.06 -20.60
C ASP A 233 -13.17 10.15 -20.65
N GLN A 234 -13.75 10.10 -21.84
CA GLN A 234 -15.20 10.08 -22.05
C GLN A 234 -15.87 8.73 -21.76
N GLN A 235 -15.11 7.64 -21.70
CA GLN A 235 -15.60 6.30 -21.40
C GLN A 235 -15.48 5.96 -19.90
N GLU A 236 -14.77 6.78 -19.12
CA GLU A 236 -14.64 6.62 -17.67
C GLU A 236 -15.77 7.33 -16.89
N LEU A 237 -16.54 8.18 -17.54
CA LEU A 237 -17.70 8.89 -16.99
C LEU A 237 -18.98 8.10 -17.20
#